data_23aa8608bed83cf359c11fafaf9a09d5
#
_entry.id   23aa8608bed83cf359c11fafaf9a09d5
#
_cell.length_a   1.000
_cell.length_b   1.000
_cell.length_c   1.000
_cell.angle_alpha   90.00
_cell.angle_beta   90.00
_cell.angle_gamma   90.00
#
_symmetry.space_group_name_H-M   'P 1'
#
loop_
_entity.id
_entity.type
_entity.pdbx_description
1 polymer ?
#
loop_
_entity_poly.entity_id
_entity_poly.type
_entity_poly.pdbx_seq_one_letter_code
_entity_poly.pdbx_strand_id
1 'polypeptide(L)'
;MRPPRVSALLLDLDGTLVDSEPLHRAGFEAWFAARGWSYDDDVAGLFTGRRADDVFRTVDGPWRDGDPQVMLEEIVRLVPRDWLVEPLPGAAETIESARRAGIPLALVTSADTTWAAKALAPLGGLEVFDTSVTRDDVDIGKPDPACYALACERLGADAGAAVACEDAPNGVRAAVGAGVGTVLGVTTSFVAERLREAGATRTIPDLLTLPALLTG
;
A
#
# COMPACT_ATOMS: atom_id res chain seq x y z
N MET A 1 26.75 -21.18 4.27
CA MET A 1 25.78 -20.88 3.20
C MET A 1 25.60 -19.38 3.20
N ARG A 2 25.73 -18.70 2.06
CA ARG A 2 25.28 -17.29 1.97
C ARG A 2 23.76 -17.26 2.24
N PRO A 3 23.27 -16.27 2.99
CA PRO A 3 21.81 -16.10 3.12
C PRO A 3 21.19 -16.01 1.72
N PRO A 4 19.98 -16.53 1.52
CA PRO A 4 19.31 -16.39 0.24
C PRO A 4 19.25 -14.91 -0.11
N ARG A 5 19.71 -14.56 -1.30
CA ARG A 5 19.68 -13.19 -1.77
C ARG A 5 18.22 -12.80 -1.99
N VAL A 6 17.78 -11.71 -1.38
CA VAL A 6 16.45 -11.13 -1.65
C VAL A 6 16.35 -10.85 -3.15
N SER A 7 15.37 -11.44 -3.82
CA SER A 7 15.17 -11.31 -5.27
C SER A 7 14.59 -9.96 -5.67
N ALA A 8 13.74 -9.39 -4.84
CA ALA A 8 13.14 -8.08 -4.98
C ALA A 8 12.57 -7.58 -3.65
N LEU A 9 12.46 -6.26 -3.50
CA LEU A 9 11.71 -5.60 -2.43
C LEU A 9 10.48 -4.92 -3.03
N LEU A 10 9.30 -5.30 -2.54
CA LEU A 10 7.99 -4.85 -3.02
C LEU A 10 7.36 -4.00 -1.92
N LEU A 11 7.22 -2.70 -2.16
CA LEU A 11 6.76 -1.75 -1.15
C LEU A 11 5.37 -1.22 -1.50
N ASP A 12 4.44 -1.34 -0.57
CA ASP A 12 3.21 -0.57 -0.63
C ASP A 12 3.49 0.92 -0.36
N LEU A 13 2.52 1.80 -0.64
CA LEU A 13 2.66 3.24 -0.55
C LEU A 13 2.05 3.80 0.73
N ASP A 14 0.71 3.79 0.77
CA ASP A 14 -0.11 4.50 1.76
C ASP A 14 -0.09 3.73 3.09
N GLY A 15 0.41 4.34 4.15
CA GLY A 15 0.61 3.68 5.44
C GLY A 15 1.87 2.81 5.54
N THR A 16 2.61 2.63 4.44
CA THR A 16 3.89 1.89 4.40
C THR A 16 5.08 2.81 4.16
N LEU A 17 5.09 3.56 3.07
CA LEU A 17 6.14 4.52 2.72
C LEU A 17 5.80 5.95 3.16
N VAL A 18 4.52 6.30 3.16
CA VAL A 18 4.04 7.64 3.45
C VAL A 18 2.85 7.62 4.41
N ASP A 19 2.75 8.64 5.26
CA ASP A 19 1.62 8.85 6.17
C ASP A 19 0.51 9.64 5.43
N SER A 20 -0.31 8.92 4.70
CA SER A 20 -1.44 9.48 3.94
C SER A 20 -2.80 9.26 4.61
N GLU A 21 -2.86 8.44 5.66
CA GLU A 21 -4.13 8.10 6.35
C GLU A 21 -4.89 9.34 6.84
N PRO A 22 -4.26 10.34 7.49
CA PRO A 22 -4.99 11.54 7.93
C PRO A 22 -5.65 12.30 6.77
N LEU A 23 -4.99 12.31 5.61
CA LEU A 23 -5.47 12.97 4.41
C LEU A 23 -6.67 12.25 3.79
N HIS A 24 -6.56 10.93 3.62
CA HIS A 24 -7.65 10.10 3.12
C HIS A 24 -8.85 10.18 4.07
N ARG A 25 -8.61 10.03 5.36
CA ARG A 25 -9.64 10.13 6.39
C ARG A 25 -10.40 11.44 6.32
N ALA A 26 -9.72 12.58 6.19
CA ALA A 26 -10.36 13.89 6.07
C ALA A 26 -11.30 13.98 4.85
N GLY A 27 -10.90 13.43 3.70
CA GLY A 27 -11.73 13.39 2.49
C GLY A 27 -13.00 12.55 2.70
N PHE A 28 -12.85 11.35 3.29
CA PHE A 28 -13.98 10.46 3.59
C PHE A 28 -14.91 11.08 4.65
N GLU A 29 -14.38 11.61 5.76
CA GLU A 29 -15.18 12.27 6.79
C GLU A 29 -16.03 13.40 6.22
N ALA A 30 -15.44 14.26 5.39
CA ALA A 30 -16.15 15.34 4.73
C ALA A 30 -17.25 14.82 3.78
N TRP A 31 -16.96 13.76 3.02
CA TRP A 31 -17.91 13.17 2.07
C TRP A 31 -19.09 12.49 2.77
N PHE A 32 -18.84 11.74 3.85
CA PHE A 32 -19.86 11.09 4.67
C PHE A 32 -20.72 12.12 5.40
N ALA A 33 -20.08 13.14 6.01
CA ALA A 33 -20.78 14.23 6.72
C ALA A 33 -21.72 15.01 5.80
N ALA A 34 -21.32 15.29 4.55
CA ALA A 34 -22.17 15.98 3.56
C ALA A 34 -23.44 15.20 3.22
N ARG A 35 -23.47 13.88 3.50
CA ARG A 35 -24.62 12.98 3.28
C ARG A 35 -25.39 12.63 4.55
N GLY A 36 -24.93 13.14 5.72
CA GLY A 36 -25.51 12.81 7.01
C GLY A 36 -25.23 11.34 7.43
N TRP A 37 -24.20 10.72 6.88
CA TRP A 37 -23.79 9.36 7.20
C TRP A 37 -22.68 9.34 8.27
N SER A 38 -22.64 8.31 9.11
CA SER A 38 -21.58 8.12 10.09
C SER A 38 -20.32 7.59 9.42
N TYR A 39 -19.15 8.10 9.85
CA TYR A 39 -17.84 7.60 9.46
C TYR A 39 -17.04 7.32 10.74
N ASP A 40 -17.14 6.11 11.23
CA ASP A 40 -16.43 5.61 12.41
C ASP A 40 -15.24 4.71 12.01
N ASP A 41 -14.51 4.21 12.98
CA ASP A 41 -13.33 3.39 12.72
C ASP A 41 -13.64 2.06 12.02
N ASP A 42 -14.84 1.50 12.22
CA ASP A 42 -15.28 0.28 11.53
C ASP A 42 -15.49 0.56 10.04
N VAL A 43 -16.14 1.69 9.72
CA VAL A 43 -16.34 2.15 8.34
C VAL A 43 -15.01 2.52 7.70
N ALA A 44 -14.14 3.25 8.39
CA ALA A 44 -12.81 3.61 7.90
C ALA A 44 -11.99 2.36 7.53
N GLY A 45 -12.03 1.33 8.38
CA GLY A 45 -11.34 0.05 8.15
C GLY A 45 -11.78 -0.71 6.90
N LEU A 46 -12.97 -0.41 6.34
CA LEU A 46 -13.41 -1.00 5.07
C LEU A 46 -12.62 -0.47 3.88
N PHE A 47 -12.15 0.78 3.95
CA PHE A 47 -11.46 1.47 2.86
C PHE A 47 -9.94 1.39 2.95
N THR A 48 -9.39 1.26 4.16
CA THR A 48 -7.94 1.24 4.36
C THR A 48 -7.29 0.06 3.62
N GLY A 49 -6.29 0.36 2.77
CA GLY A 49 -5.58 -0.62 1.96
C GLY A 49 -6.38 -1.22 0.79
N ARG A 50 -7.54 -0.63 0.45
CA ARG A 50 -8.41 -1.04 -0.67
C ARG A 50 -8.70 0.12 -1.60
N ARG A 51 -9.08 -0.21 -2.83
CA ARG A 51 -9.68 0.78 -3.73
C ARG A 51 -11.09 1.13 -3.23
N ALA A 52 -11.37 2.42 -3.07
CA ALA A 52 -12.68 2.87 -2.56
C ALA A 52 -13.85 2.45 -3.48
N ASP A 53 -13.65 2.49 -4.79
CA ASP A 53 -14.66 2.06 -5.76
C ASP A 53 -14.94 0.55 -5.68
N ASP A 54 -13.96 -0.30 -5.32
CA ASP A 54 -14.18 -1.72 -5.06
C ASP A 54 -15.00 -1.92 -3.77
N VAL A 55 -14.75 -1.13 -2.74
CA VAL A 55 -15.55 -1.16 -1.51
C VAL A 55 -16.98 -0.76 -1.82
N PHE A 56 -17.21 0.32 -2.56
CA PHE A 56 -18.55 0.78 -2.95
C PHE A 56 -19.33 -0.26 -3.76
N ARG A 57 -18.63 -1.07 -4.60
CA ARG A 57 -19.26 -2.12 -5.40
C ARG A 57 -19.57 -3.40 -4.59
N THR A 58 -18.73 -3.74 -3.61
CA THR A 58 -18.73 -5.08 -3.02
C THR A 58 -19.18 -5.13 -1.57
N VAL A 59 -19.23 -3.99 -0.89
CA VAL A 59 -19.62 -3.90 0.53
C VAL A 59 -20.95 -3.16 0.66
N ASP A 60 -21.88 -3.75 1.39
CA ASP A 60 -23.16 -3.12 1.69
C ASP A 60 -22.96 -1.91 2.59
N GLY A 61 -23.62 -0.81 2.22
CA GLY A 61 -23.54 0.44 2.95
C GLY A 61 -24.54 1.46 2.46
N PRO A 62 -24.61 2.66 3.05
CA PRO A 62 -25.53 3.71 2.64
C PRO A 62 -25.25 4.23 1.22
N TRP A 63 -24.13 3.85 0.63
CA TRP A 63 -23.69 4.20 -0.74
C TRP A 63 -24.17 3.24 -1.83
N ARG A 64 -24.94 2.19 -1.49
CA ARG A 64 -25.32 1.10 -2.40
C ARG A 64 -25.91 1.54 -3.74
N ASP A 65 -26.73 2.61 -3.74
CA ASP A 65 -27.43 3.10 -4.93
C ASP A 65 -26.63 4.14 -5.74
N GLY A 66 -25.39 4.44 -5.30
CA GLY A 66 -24.52 5.40 -5.96
C GLY A 66 -23.61 4.78 -7.02
N ASP A 67 -23.15 5.61 -7.96
CA ASP A 67 -22.10 5.21 -8.92
C ASP A 67 -20.74 5.24 -8.22
N PRO A 68 -20.00 4.12 -8.12
CA PRO A 68 -18.72 4.05 -7.43
C PRO A 68 -17.68 5.03 -7.95
N GLN A 69 -17.65 5.26 -9.25
CA GLN A 69 -16.69 6.17 -9.86
C GLN A 69 -17.01 7.64 -9.52
N VAL A 70 -18.27 8.01 -9.57
CA VAL A 70 -18.72 9.37 -9.21
C VAL A 70 -18.42 9.63 -7.73
N MET A 71 -18.72 8.67 -6.85
CA MET A 71 -18.45 8.80 -5.41
C MET A 71 -16.95 8.97 -5.12
N LEU A 72 -16.11 8.20 -5.78
CA LEU A 72 -14.65 8.34 -5.65
C LEU A 72 -14.18 9.74 -6.09
N GLU A 73 -14.65 10.24 -7.24
CA GLU A 73 -14.31 11.59 -7.70
C GLU A 73 -14.76 12.68 -6.73
N GLU A 74 -15.92 12.52 -6.10
CA GLU A 74 -16.41 13.45 -5.09
C GLU A 74 -15.52 13.48 -3.86
N ILE A 75 -15.08 12.30 -3.37
CA ILE A 75 -14.15 12.19 -2.23
C ILE A 75 -12.82 12.85 -2.57
N VAL A 76 -12.25 12.54 -3.75
CA VAL A 76 -10.97 13.11 -4.20
C VAL A 76 -11.03 14.66 -4.27
N ARG A 77 -12.19 15.23 -4.66
CA ARG A 77 -12.37 16.69 -4.68
C ARG A 77 -12.40 17.32 -3.27
N LEU A 78 -12.75 16.55 -2.24
CA LEU A 78 -12.81 16.98 -0.84
C LEU A 78 -11.47 16.81 -0.12
N VAL A 79 -10.54 16.05 -0.68
CA VAL A 79 -9.18 15.94 -0.13
C VAL A 79 -8.47 17.29 -0.25
N PRO A 80 -7.89 17.83 0.84
CA PRO A 80 -7.17 19.10 0.81
C PRO A 80 -5.97 19.05 -0.16
N ARG A 81 -5.89 20.01 -1.10
CA ARG A 81 -4.93 19.99 -2.20
C ARG A 81 -3.50 20.38 -1.80
N ASP A 82 -3.37 21.14 -0.76
CA ASP A 82 -2.14 21.72 -0.20
C ASP A 82 -1.53 20.89 0.93
N TRP A 83 -2.12 19.74 1.25
CA TRP A 83 -1.57 18.84 2.24
C TRP A 83 -0.33 18.13 1.68
N LEU A 84 0.77 18.23 2.42
CA LEU A 84 1.98 17.47 2.15
C LEU A 84 1.88 16.12 2.87
N VAL A 85 2.21 15.07 2.15
CA VAL A 85 2.31 13.72 2.71
C VAL A 85 3.73 13.54 3.21
N GLU A 86 3.88 13.14 4.47
CA GLU A 86 5.19 12.93 5.09
C GLU A 86 5.67 11.48 4.91
N PRO A 87 6.95 11.26 4.61
CA PRO A 87 7.52 9.92 4.62
C PRO A 87 7.43 9.28 6.00
N LEU A 88 7.08 8.00 6.04
CA LEU A 88 7.12 7.22 7.28
C LEU A 88 8.57 6.89 7.68
N PRO A 89 8.81 6.65 9.01
CA PRO A 89 10.14 6.37 9.52
C PRO A 89 10.80 5.17 8.83
N GLY A 90 12.00 5.37 8.30
CA GLY A 90 12.78 4.34 7.61
C GLY A 90 12.46 4.17 6.12
N ALA A 91 11.51 4.92 5.55
CA ALA A 91 11.14 4.79 4.14
C ALA A 91 12.30 5.17 3.20
N ALA A 92 12.89 6.34 3.41
CA ALA A 92 14.01 6.82 2.60
C ALA A 92 15.24 5.90 2.74
N GLU A 93 15.60 5.53 3.97
CA GLU A 93 16.74 4.65 4.26
C GLU A 93 16.56 3.25 3.65
N THR A 94 15.32 2.75 3.62
CA THR A 94 14.99 1.45 3.00
C THR A 94 15.19 1.51 1.49
N ILE A 95 14.66 2.52 0.82
CA ILE A 95 14.84 2.74 -0.63
C ILE A 95 16.33 2.84 -0.97
N GLU A 96 17.07 3.70 -0.25
CA GLU A 96 18.51 3.86 -0.46
C GLU A 96 19.30 2.58 -0.24
N SER A 97 18.97 1.81 0.82
CA SER A 97 19.68 0.57 1.14
C SER A 97 19.43 -0.50 0.10
N ALA A 98 18.19 -0.66 -0.38
CA ALA A 98 17.86 -1.59 -1.46
C ALA A 98 18.63 -1.25 -2.74
N ARG A 99 18.61 0.03 -3.13
CA ARG A 99 19.35 0.51 -4.31
C ARG A 99 20.86 0.29 -4.20
N ARG A 100 21.47 0.61 -3.05
CA ARG A 100 22.90 0.36 -2.79
C ARG A 100 23.27 -1.12 -2.81
N ALA A 101 22.37 -1.98 -2.37
CA ALA A 101 22.55 -3.43 -2.38
C ALA A 101 22.27 -4.05 -3.76
N GLY A 102 21.75 -3.28 -4.73
CA GLY A 102 21.34 -3.78 -6.03
C GLY A 102 20.16 -4.74 -5.96
N ILE A 103 19.27 -4.56 -4.97
CA ILE A 103 18.01 -5.30 -4.84
C ILE A 103 16.97 -4.61 -5.71
N PRO A 104 16.35 -5.30 -6.67
CA PRO A 104 15.27 -4.76 -7.49
C PRO A 104 14.12 -4.26 -6.61
N LEU A 105 13.59 -3.08 -6.94
CA LEU A 105 12.62 -2.36 -6.12
C LEU A 105 11.33 -2.09 -6.90
N ALA A 106 10.20 -2.52 -6.36
CA ALA A 106 8.89 -2.20 -6.91
C ALA A 106 8.01 -1.43 -5.93
N LEU A 107 7.29 -0.44 -6.44
CA LEU A 107 6.12 0.11 -5.80
C LEU A 107 4.90 -0.76 -6.16
N VAL A 108 4.04 -1.10 -5.17
CA VAL A 108 2.81 -1.86 -5.40
C VAL A 108 1.66 -1.24 -4.61
N THR A 109 0.86 -0.39 -5.25
CA THR A 109 -0.17 0.41 -4.58
C THR A 109 -1.57 0.25 -5.16
N SER A 110 -2.59 0.44 -4.32
CA SER A 110 -4.00 0.56 -4.72
C SER A 110 -4.34 1.96 -5.28
N ALA A 111 -3.45 2.92 -5.16
CA ALA A 111 -3.59 4.27 -5.68
C ALA A 111 -3.36 4.34 -7.20
N ASP A 112 -3.87 5.40 -7.84
CA ASP A 112 -3.53 5.71 -9.23
C ASP A 112 -2.10 6.29 -9.36
N THR A 113 -1.60 6.31 -10.58
CA THR A 113 -0.25 6.81 -10.88
C THR A 113 -0.06 8.27 -10.50
N THR A 114 -1.11 9.10 -10.63
CA THR A 114 -1.06 10.54 -10.30
C THR A 114 -0.85 10.76 -8.81
N TRP A 115 -1.61 10.03 -7.98
CA TRP A 115 -1.46 10.06 -6.53
C TRP A 115 -0.09 9.52 -6.11
N ALA A 116 0.31 8.36 -6.64
CA ALA A 116 1.61 7.75 -6.32
C ALA A 116 2.79 8.69 -6.61
N ALA A 117 2.79 9.35 -7.78
CA ALA A 117 3.81 10.32 -8.14
C ALA A 117 3.86 11.52 -7.17
N LYS A 118 2.68 12.04 -6.75
CA LYS A 118 2.58 13.15 -5.80
C LYS A 118 3.08 12.74 -4.40
N ALA A 119 2.62 11.58 -3.91
CA ALA A 119 2.93 11.09 -2.56
C ALA A 119 4.43 10.74 -2.41
N LEU A 120 5.05 10.24 -3.48
CA LEU A 120 6.48 9.89 -3.48
C LEU A 120 7.43 11.07 -3.74
N ALA A 121 6.94 12.27 -4.05
CA ALA A 121 7.80 13.42 -4.34
C ALA A 121 8.88 13.67 -3.25
N PRO A 122 8.57 13.57 -1.93
CA PRO A 122 9.58 13.71 -0.87
C PRO A 122 10.61 12.58 -0.83
N LEU A 123 10.32 11.42 -1.43
CA LEU A 123 11.18 10.23 -1.48
C LEU A 123 11.95 10.10 -2.82
N GLY A 124 11.85 11.09 -3.70
CA GLY A 124 12.52 11.08 -5.00
C GLY A 124 11.66 10.63 -6.17
N GLY A 125 10.32 10.52 -5.99
CA GLY A 125 9.37 10.21 -7.05
C GLY A 125 9.31 8.71 -7.42
N LEU A 126 8.62 8.42 -8.51
CA LEU A 126 8.51 7.05 -9.03
C LEU A 126 9.84 6.50 -9.58
N GLU A 127 10.75 7.40 -9.96
CA GLU A 127 12.05 7.09 -10.59
C GLU A 127 13.02 6.36 -9.65
N VAL A 128 12.73 6.31 -8.35
CA VAL A 128 13.55 5.54 -7.41
C VAL A 128 13.26 4.04 -7.47
N PHE A 129 12.15 3.63 -8.08
CA PHE A 129 11.74 2.25 -8.26
C PHE A 129 12.10 1.73 -9.66
N ASP A 130 12.47 0.45 -9.76
CA ASP A 130 12.72 -0.19 -11.06
C ASP A 130 11.41 -0.46 -11.81
N THR A 131 10.30 -0.61 -11.07
CA THR A 131 8.93 -0.67 -11.60
C THR A 131 7.91 -0.16 -10.59
N SER A 132 6.76 0.27 -11.09
CA SER A 132 5.59 0.56 -10.28
C SER A 132 4.38 -0.22 -10.80
N VAL A 133 3.57 -0.72 -9.88
CA VAL A 133 2.26 -1.30 -10.15
C VAL A 133 1.23 -0.50 -9.35
N THR A 134 0.37 0.19 -10.07
CA THR A 134 -0.67 1.06 -9.53
C THR A 134 -2.05 0.49 -9.83
N ARG A 135 -3.12 1.17 -9.40
CA ARG A 135 -4.48 0.76 -9.77
C ARG A 135 -4.69 0.74 -11.30
N ASP A 136 -3.91 1.52 -12.04
CA ASP A 136 -4.07 1.66 -13.49
C ASP A 136 -3.52 0.44 -14.26
N ASP A 137 -2.73 -0.42 -13.60
CA ASP A 137 -2.07 -1.59 -14.18
C ASP A 137 -2.85 -2.90 -14.02
N VAL A 138 -3.83 -2.97 -13.11
CA VAL A 138 -4.57 -4.20 -12.81
C VAL A 138 -6.07 -3.93 -12.68
N ASP A 139 -6.90 -4.84 -13.20
CA ASP A 139 -8.36 -4.71 -13.17
C ASP A 139 -8.92 -4.91 -11.76
N ILE A 140 -8.36 -5.86 -11.01
CA ILE A 140 -8.80 -6.23 -9.66
C ILE A 140 -7.75 -5.77 -8.65
N GLY A 141 -8.19 -5.00 -7.63
CA GLY A 141 -7.33 -4.52 -6.56
C GLY A 141 -7.12 -5.54 -5.44
N LYS A 142 -6.22 -5.21 -4.50
CA LYS A 142 -6.01 -5.96 -3.25
C LYS A 142 -7.34 -6.29 -2.58
N PRO A 143 -7.61 -7.52 -2.14
CA PRO A 143 -6.67 -8.60 -1.85
C PRO A 143 -6.34 -9.55 -3.01
N ASP A 144 -6.73 -9.26 -4.26
CA ASP A 144 -6.33 -10.06 -5.40
C ASP A 144 -4.80 -10.00 -5.57
N PRO A 145 -4.12 -11.13 -5.85
CA PRO A 145 -2.66 -11.18 -5.95
C PRO A 145 -2.06 -10.55 -7.21
N ALA A 146 -2.88 -10.16 -8.18
CA ALA A 146 -2.44 -9.72 -9.51
C ALA A 146 -1.39 -8.59 -9.45
N CYS A 147 -1.55 -7.61 -8.54
CA CYS A 147 -0.62 -6.49 -8.45
C CYS A 147 0.80 -6.92 -8.01
N TYR A 148 0.91 -7.81 -7.02
CA TYR A 148 2.21 -8.34 -6.58
C TYR A 148 2.82 -9.32 -7.57
N ALA A 149 1.98 -10.17 -8.20
CA ALA A 149 2.43 -11.06 -9.25
C ALA A 149 3.00 -10.28 -10.44
N LEU A 150 2.30 -9.22 -10.88
CA LEU A 150 2.76 -8.33 -11.96
C LEU A 150 4.07 -7.61 -11.60
N ALA A 151 4.23 -7.18 -10.35
CA ALA A 151 5.47 -6.55 -9.89
C ALA A 151 6.65 -7.52 -9.98
N CYS A 152 6.49 -8.77 -9.52
CA CYS A 152 7.52 -9.81 -9.65
C CYS A 152 7.83 -10.12 -11.12
N GLU A 153 6.80 -10.21 -11.97
CA GLU A 153 6.97 -10.44 -13.41
C GLU A 153 7.79 -9.33 -14.07
N ARG A 154 7.43 -8.06 -13.84
CA ARG A 154 8.15 -6.90 -14.41
C ARG A 154 9.60 -6.82 -13.97
N LEU A 155 9.90 -7.24 -12.74
CA LEU A 155 11.27 -7.31 -12.22
C LEU A 155 12.03 -8.57 -12.63
N GLY A 156 11.36 -9.59 -13.20
CA GLY A 156 11.95 -10.92 -13.41
C GLY A 156 12.36 -11.59 -12.10
N ALA A 157 11.67 -11.29 -10.98
CA ALA A 157 12.02 -11.73 -9.65
C ALA A 157 11.30 -13.03 -9.26
N ASP A 158 11.98 -13.88 -8.49
CA ASP A 158 11.36 -15.03 -7.83
C ASP A 158 10.53 -14.55 -6.63
N ALA A 159 9.21 -14.66 -6.72
CA ALA A 159 8.30 -14.27 -5.64
C ALA A 159 8.64 -14.98 -4.32
N GLY A 160 9.01 -16.27 -4.39
CA GLY A 160 9.39 -17.05 -3.20
C GLY A 160 10.64 -16.55 -2.48
N ALA A 161 11.47 -15.74 -3.14
CA ALA A 161 12.65 -15.07 -2.57
C ALA A 161 12.47 -13.56 -2.41
N ALA A 162 11.30 -13.02 -2.75
CA ALA A 162 10.97 -11.59 -2.59
C ALA A 162 10.51 -11.26 -1.17
N VAL A 163 10.65 -9.98 -0.82
CA VAL A 163 10.14 -9.39 0.43
C VAL A 163 9.12 -8.33 0.08
N ALA A 164 7.93 -8.39 0.69
CA ALA A 164 6.93 -7.33 0.62
C ALA A 164 6.77 -6.62 1.97
N CYS A 165 6.50 -5.30 1.94
CA CYS A 165 6.11 -4.53 3.10
C CYS A 165 4.70 -3.96 2.87
N GLU A 166 3.82 -4.14 3.85
CA GLU A 166 2.40 -3.82 3.79
C GLU A 166 1.85 -3.44 5.16
N ASP A 167 0.98 -2.46 5.23
CA ASP A 167 0.35 -2.00 6.47
C ASP A 167 -1.08 -2.52 6.66
N ALA A 168 -1.70 -3.05 5.58
CA ALA A 168 -3.11 -3.43 5.56
C ALA A 168 -3.33 -4.94 5.32
N PRO A 169 -4.36 -5.56 5.98
CA PRO A 169 -4.66 -6.98 5.82
C PRO A 169 -4.92 -7.42 4.36
N ASN A 170 -5.52 -6.55 3.54
CA ASN A 170 -5.81 -6.90 2.15
C ASN A 170 -4.54 -6.91 1.29
N GLY A 171 -3.61 -6.00 1.53
CA GLY A 171 -2.33 -6.02 0.86
C GLY A 171 -1.46 -7.19 1.29
N VAL A 172 -1.45 -7.51 2.58
CA VAL A 172 -0.78 -8.74 3.08
C VAL A 172 -1.33 -9.99 2.37
N ARG A 173 -2.68 -10.14 2.26
CA ARG A 173 -3.29 -11.26 1.54
C ARG A 173 -2.91 -11.29 0.06
N ALA A 174 -2.85 -10.13 -0.59
CA ALA A 174 -2.44 -10.03 -1.99
C ALA A 174 -0.99 -10.49 -2.18
N ALA A 175 -0.06 -10.03 -1.33
CA ALA A 175 1.34 -10.45 -1.38
C ALA A 175 1.52 -11.95 -1.12
N VAL A 176 0.84 -12.49 -0.09
CA VAL A 176 0.82 -13.93 0.21
C VAL A 176 0.23 -14.72 -0.95
N GLY A 177 -0.89 -14.29 -1.51
CA GLY A 177 -1.54 -14.91 -2.66
C GLY A 177 -0.68 -14.94 -3.92
N ALA A 178 0.19 -13.95 -4.10
CA ALA A 178 1.19 -13.90 -5.17
C ALA A 178 2.41 -14.80 -4.93
N GLY A 179 2.48 -15.49 -3.79
CA GLY A 179 3.60 -16.38 -3.43
C GLY A 179 4.84 -15.65 -2.92
N VAL A 180 4.72 -14.39 -2.46
CA VAL A 180 5.85 -13.67 -1.87
C VAL A 180 6.32 -14.38 -0.61
N GLY A 181 7.62 -14.71 -0.58
CA GLY A 181 8.20 -15.58 0.46
C GLY A 181 8.29 -14.93 1.83
N THR A 182 8.45 -13.61 1.91
CA THR A 182 8.46 -12.86 3.17
C THR A 182 7.55 -11.65 3.06
N VAL A 183 6.51 -11.61 3.88
CA VAL A 183 5.59 -10.46 3.96
C VAL A 183 5.72 -9.83 5.34
N LEU A 184 6.23 -8.61 5.38
CA LEU A 184 6.37 -7.80 6.59
C LEU A 184 5.14 -6.91 6.76
N GLY A 185 4.39 -7.14 7.83
CA GLY A 185 3.28 -6.28 8.21
C GLY A 185 3.79 -5.05 8.98
N VAL A 186 3.63 -3.86 8.43
CA VAL A 186 3.98 -2.59 9.10
C VAL A 186 2.79 -2.14 9.93
N THR A 187 2.97 -1.92 11.24
CA THR A 187 1.84 -1.69 12.16
C THR A 187 1.46 -0.21 12.29
N THR A 188 1.45 0.49 11.17
CA THR A 188 1.07 1.90 11.06
C THR A 188 -0.45 2.10 11.02
N SER A 189 -1.16 1.31 10.19
CA SER A 189 -2.63 1.42 10.03
C SER A 189 -3.41 0.34 10.78
N PHE A 190 -2.83 -0.84 10.96
CA PHE A 190 -3.48 -1.97 11.65
C PHE A 190 -2.58 -2.58 12.72
N VAL A 191 -3.22 -3.11 13.78
CA VAL A 191 -2.52 -3.83 14.84
C VAL A 191 -1.88 -5.11 14.30
N ALA A 192 -0.75 -5.50 14.91
CA ALA A 192 0.06 -6.65 14.48
C ALA A 192 -0.73 -7.97 14.32
N GLU A 193 -1.75 -8.17 15.18
CA GLU A 193 -2.57 -9.39 15.16
C GLU A 193 -3.36 -9.52 13.85
N ARG A 194 -3.99 -8.43 13.39
CA ARG A 194 -4.75 -8.39 12.13
C ARG A 194 -3.86 -8.67 10.91
N LEU A 195 -2.63 -8.17 10.93
CA LEU A 195 -1.67 -8.41 9.86
C LEU A 195 -1.16 -9.86 9.86
N ARG A 196 -0.92 -10.46 11.05
CA ARG A 196 -0.55 -11.88 11.16
C ARG A 196 -1.69 -12.81 10.73
N GLU A 197 -2.92 -12.51 11.12
CA GLU A 197 -4.11 -13.25 10.66
C GLU A 197 -4.28 -13.20 9.14
N ALA A 198 -3.85 -12.10 8.51
CA ALA A 198 -3.85 -11.97 7.06
C ALA A 198 -2.70 -12.74 6.37
N GLY A 199 -1.71 -13.23 7.13
CA GLY A 199 -0.60 -14.04 6.63
C GLY A 199 0.77 -13.34 6.65
N ALA A 200 0.92 -12.18 7.34
CA ALA A 200 2.22 -11.55 7.47
C ALA A 200 3.21 -12.49 8.19
N THR A 201 4.36 -12.70 7.58
CA THR A 201 5.45 -13.55 8.11
C THR A 201 6.01 -12.98 9.41
N ARG A 202 6.08 -11.66 9.49
CA ARG A 202 6.51 -10.88 10.66
C ARG A 202 5.80 -9.53 10.65
N THR A 203 5.76 -8.89 11.83
CA THR A 203 5.27 -7.51 11.98
C THR A 203 6.39 -6.62 12.51
N ILE A 204 6.46 -5.40 11.99
CA ILE A 204 7.42 -4.35 12.37
C ILE A 204 6.66 -3.04 12.61
N PRO A 205 7.09 -2.17 13.54
CA PRO A 205 6.39 -0.92 13.81
C PRO A 205 6.56 0.11 12.67
N ASP A 206 7.69 0.08 11.99
CA ASP A 206 8.10 0.97 10.92
C ASP A 206 9.19 0.31 10.06
N LEU A 207 9.73 1.04 9.08
CA LEU A 207 10.76 0.54 8.17
C LEU A 207 12.21 0.76 8.68
N LEU A 208 12.44 1.35 9.87
CA LEU A 208 13.78 1.69 10.36
C LEU A 208 14.72 0.49 10.48
N THR A 209 14.18 -0.70 10.76
CA THR A 209 14.98 -1.92 10.92
C THR A 209 15.20 -2.67 9.61
N LEU A 210 14.47 -2.34 8.55
CA LEU A 210 14.50 -3.07 7.28
C LEU A 210 15.85 -2.96 6.56
N PRO A 211 16.54 -1.81 6.51
CA PRO A 211 17.86 -1.69 5.90
C PRO A 211 18.87 -2.73 6.39
N ALA A 212 18.89 -3.00 7.69
CA ALA A 212 19.79 -4.00 8.27
C ALA A 212 19.42 -5.44 7.88
N LEU A 213 18.13 -5.72 7.66
CA LEU A 213 17.65 -7.04 7.22
C LEU A 213 17.96 -7.32 5.75
N LEU A 214 18.12 -6.27 4.92
CA LEU A 214 18.43 -6.39 3.50
C LEU A 214 19.94 -6.61 3.24
N THR A 215 20.80 -6.16 4.15
CA THR A 215 22.27 -6.14 3.97
C THR A 215 23.02 -7.16 4.83
N GLY A 216 22.35 -7.90 5.73
CA GLY A 216 22.90 -8.91 6.65
C GLY A 216 22.89 -10.32 6.09
#